data_6415cebd819b1f3bc2c37f6295528d91
#
_entry.id   6415cebd819b1f3bc2c37f6295528d91
#
_cell.length_a   1.000
_cell.length_b   1.000
_cell.length_c   1.000
_cell.angle_alpha   90.00
_cell.angle_beta   90.00
_cell.angle_gamma   90.00
#
_symmetry.space_group_name_H-M   'P 1'
#
loop_
_entity.id
_entity.type
_entity.pdbx_description
1 polymer ?
#
loop_
_entity_poly.entity_id
_entity_poly.type
_entity_poly.pdbx_seq_one_letter_code
_entity_poly.pdbx_strand_id
1 'polypeptide(L)'
;PAEVSEEKFRKFAYQYADSLNLLSEERRGKSEKFNSIVDDKLKNRVRDAVLKEYNKIGYREGINPPFNQHPHAKTMVFTPISSMSGVTGSMGPFLCEFTLNGDILAHDYPATYAHEFAHFLGIANEGEANFYSYLVCTASQDKAVKFSGYYHILPHVLYNVFDILGEKEGEKYLKHI
;
A
#
# COMPACT_ATOMS: atom_id res chain seq x y z
N PRO A 1 -3.71 -22.98 6.14
CA PRO A 1 -4.44 -21.73 5.94
C PRO A 1 -5.81 -21.88 6.58
N ALA A 2 -6.20 -20.91 7.42
CA ALA A 2 -7.52 -20.91 8.00
C ALA A 2 -8.54 -20.69 6.87
N GLU A 3 -9.49 -21.59 6.76
CA GLU A 3 -10.59 -21.48 5.78
C GLU A 3 -11.46 -20.28 6.18
N VAL A 4 -11.37 -19.20 5.42
CA VAL A 4 -12.21 -18.02 5.65
C VAL A 4 -13.59 -18.33 5.08
N SER A 5 -14.62 -18.32 5.93
CA SER A 5 -15.98 -18.54 5.45
C SER A 5 -16.40 -17.42 4.49
N GLU A 6 -17.15 -17.77 3.44
CA GLU A 6 -17.70 -16.83 2.45
C GLU A 6 -18.40 -15.64 3.10
N GLU A 7 -19.19 -15.88 4.15
CA GLU A 7 -19.90 -14.83 4.88
C GLU A 7 -18.95 -13.83 5.56
N LYS A 8 -17.89 -14.33 6.19
CA LYS A 8 -16.87 -13.46 6.81
C LYS A 8 -16.13 -12.64 5.77
N PHE A 9 -15.80 -13.26 4.63
CA PHE A 9 -15.14 -12.56 3.54
C PHE A 9 -16.05 -11.47 2.93
N ARG A 10 -17.32 -11.79 2.69
CA ARG A 10 -18.32 -10.83 2.20
C ARG A 10 -18.41 -9.61 3.13
N LYS A 11 -18.54 -9.83 4.42
CA LYS A 11 -18.58 -8.76 5.41
C LYS A 11 -17.32 -7.89 5.36
N PHE A 12 -16.15 -8.52 5.31
CA PHE A 12 -14.88 -7.82 5.16
C PHE A 12 -14.84 -6.96 3.88
N ALA A 13 -15.21 -7.55 2.73
CA ALA A 13 -15.16 -6.86 1.45
C ALA A 13 -16.03 -5.59 1.43
N TYR A 14 -17.26 -5.65 1.94
CA TYR A 14 -18.13 -4.47 2.01
C TYR A 14 -17.64 -3.42 2.99
N GLN A 15 -17.17 -3.81 4.18
CA GLN A 15 -16.55 -2.88 5.13
C GLN A 15 -15.30 -2.20 4.55
N TYR A 16 -14.52 -2.94 3.75
CA TYR A 16 -13.38 -2.41 3.04
C TYR A 16 -13.82 -1.36 1.99
N ALA A 17 -14.83 -1.66 1.18
CA ALA A 17 -15.36 -0.73 0.19
C ALA A 17 -15.91 0.55 0.84
N ASP A 18 -16.68 0.44 1.92
CA ASP A 18 -17.19 1.59 2.67
C ASP A 18 -16.05 2.49 3.17
N SER A 19 -14.97 1.89 3.67
CA SER A 19 -13.79 2.62 4.15
C SER A 19 -13.08 3.35 3.00
N LEU A 20 -12.93 2.69 1.84
CA LEU A 20 -12.32 3.27 0.66
C LEU A 20 -13.15 4.42 0.10
N ASN A 21 -14.48 4.25 0.01
CA ASN A 21 -15.42 5.27 -0.45
C ASN A 21 -15.36 6.52 0.45
N LEU A 22 -15.42 6.34 1.76
CA LEU A 22 -15.32 7.43 2.73
C LEU A 22 -14.03 8.24 2.55
N LEU A 23 -12.88 7.55 2.43
CA LEU A 23 -11.59 8.20 2.22
C LEU A 23 -11.51 8.91 0.85
N SER A 24 -12.14 8.34 -0.19
CA SER A 24 -12.21 8.93 -1.52
C SER A 24 -13.04 10.22 -1.52
N GLU A 25 -14.21 10.22 -0.87
CA GLU A 25 -15.06 11.39 -0.72
C GLU A 25 -14.38 12.53 0.05
N GLU A 26 -13.72 12.21 1.16
CA GLU A 26 -12.95 13.18 1.94
C GLU A 26 -11.83 13.84 1.13
N ARG A 27 -11.25 13.14 0.16
CA ARG A 27 -10.22 13.66 -0.74
C ARG A 27 -10.81 14.54 -1.85
N ARG A 28 -11.96 14.18 -2.40
CA ARG A 28 -12.65 15.01 -3.41
C ARG A 28 -12.98 16.41 -2.88
N GLY A 29 -13.29 16.53 -1.60
CA GLY A 29 -13.57 17.83 -0.95
C GLY A 29 -12.33 18.72 -0.74
N LYS A 30 -11.12 18.12 -0.81
CA LYS A 30 -9.85 18.84 -0.69
C LYS A 30 -9.19 18.81 -2.06
N SER A 31 -8.92 19.95 -2.66
CA SER A 31 -8.26 20.13 -3.98
C SER A 31 -6.85 19.48 -4.08
N GLU A 32 -6.63 18.37 -3.42
CA GLU A 32 -5.42 17.55 -3.61
C GLU A 32 -5.51 16.88 -4.98
N LYS A 33 -4.73 17.38 -5.92
CA LYS A 33 -4.66 16.80 -7.27
C LYS A 33 -4.22 15.34 -7.17
N PHE A 34 -5.06 14.44 -7.61
CA PHE A 34 -4.83 12.99 -7.64
C PHE A 34 -3.52 12.62 -8.37
N ASN A 35 -3.09 13.46 -9.29
CA ASN A 35 -1.89 13.33 -10.12
C ASN A 35 -0.80 14.33 -9.73
N SER A 36 -0.68 14.69 -8.46
CA SER A 36 0.43 15.55 -8.03
C SER A 36 1.77 14.81 -8.16
N ILE A 37 2.80 15.58 -8.46
CA ILE A 37 4.19 15.08 -8.50
C ILE A 37 4.58 14.67 -7.09
N VAL A 38 5.32 13.56 -6.98
CA VAL A 38 5.93 13.11 -5.72
C VAL A 38 7.11 14.00 -5.39
N ASP A 39 6.87 15.02 -4.59
CA ASP A 39 7.88 15.94 -4.10
C ASP A 39 8.55 15.45 -2.80
N ASP A 40 9.63 16.11 -2.40
CA ASP A 40 10.37 15.72 -1.19
C ASP A 40 9.57 15.91 0.10
N LYS A 41 8.59 16.84 0.11
CA LYS A 41 7.69 17.02 1.24
C LYS A 41 6.78 15.81 1.42
N LEU A 42 6.21 15.30 0.32
CA LEU A 42 5.40 14.07 0.33
C LEU A 42 6.25 12.88 0.75
N LYS A 43 7.47 12.73 0.18
CA LYS A 43 8.39 11.64 0.50
C LYS A 43 8.71 11.59 2.00
N ASN A 44 9.06 12.72 2.59
CA ASN A 44 9.38 12.81 4.02
C ASN A 44 8.15 12.50 4.89
N ARG A 45 6.97 13.05 4.56
CA ARG A 45 5.71 12.81 5.26
C ARG A 45 5.34 11.32 5.24
N VAL A 46 5.44 10.68 4.08
CA VAL A 46 5.12 9.25 3.90
C VAL A 46 6.11 8.39 4.69
N ARG A 47 7.42 8.66 4.56
CA ARG A 47 8.44 7.95 5.32
C ARG A 47 8.13 7.97 6.81
N ASP A 48 7.91 9.17 7.37
CA ASP A 48 7.70 9.34 8.81
C ASP A 48 6.41 8.64 9.28
N ALA A 49 5.34 8.72 8.49
CA ALA A 49 4.09 8.03 8.78
C ALA A 49 4.24 6.51 8.74
N VAL A 50 4.88 5.97 7.72
CA VAL A 50 5.08 4.53 7.52
C VAL A 50 6.01 3.96 8.60
N LEU A 51 7.14 4.61 8.88
CA LEU A 51 8.07 4.19 9.92
C LEU A 51 7.41 4.14 11.30
N LYS A 52 6.59 5.15 11.62
CA LYS A 52 5.85 5.18 12.89
C LYS A 52 4.97 3.94 13.07
N GLU A 53 4.29 3.51 12.03
CA GLU A 53 3.40 2.35 12.11
C GLU A 53 4.19 1.03 12.08
N TYR A 54 5.25 0.90 11.28
CA TYR A 54 6.14 -0.27 11.33
C TYR A 54 6.79 -0.45 12.69
N ASN A 55 7.21 0.60 13.35
CA ASN A 55 7.76 0.52 14.70
C ASN A 55 6.75 -0.05 15.71
N LYS A 56 5.46 0.27 15.57
CA LYS A 56 4.41 -0.30 16.43
C LYS A 56 4.17 -1.79 16.17
N ILE A 57 4.19 -2.20 14.90
CA ILE A 57 3.98 -3.58 14.48
C ILE A 57 5.20 -4.43 14.81
N GLY A 58 6.40 -3.93 14.55
CA GLY A 58 7.66 -4.63 14.81
C GLY A 58 7.79 -5.15 16.25
N TYR A 59 7.33 -4.37 17.21
CA TYR A 59 7.28 -4.80 18.61
C TYR A 59 6.36 -6.01 18.86
N ARG A 60 5.30 -6.16 18.07
CA ARG A 60 4.33 -7.24 18.22
C ARG A 60 4.74 -8.51 17.48
N GLU A 61 5.35 -8.34 16.31
CA GLU A 61 5.64 -9.43 15.36
C GLU A 61 7.13 -9.85 15.38
N GLY A 62 7.95 -9.24 16.24
CA GLY A 62 9.38 -9.51 16.29
C GLY A 62 10.18 -8.97 15.10
N ILE A 63 9.58 -8.12 14.28
CA ILE A 63 10.23 -7.44 13.17
C ILE A 63 10.98 -6.23 13.74
N ASN A 64 12.27 -6.38 13.96
CA ASN A 64 13.10 -5.25 14.36
C ASN A 64 13.69 -4.58 13.13
N PRO A 65 13.45 -3.28 12.91
CA PRO A 65 14.15 -2.57 11.86
C PRO A 65 15.66 -2.68 12.11
N PRO A 66 16.45 -3.13 11.11
CA PRO A 66 17.87 -3.45 11.30
C PRO A 66 18.71 -2.23 11.67
N PHE A 67 18.19 -1.03 11.57
CA PHE A 67 18.93 0.22 11.83
C PHE A 67 18.01 1.31 12.36
N ASN A 68 18.51 2.10 13.33
CA ASN A 68 17.93 3.38 13.77
C ASN A 68 18.01 4.49 12.69
N GLN A 69 18.28 4.14 11.44
CA GLN A 69 18.41 5.09 10.34
C GLN A 69 17.11 5.14 9.55
N HIS A 70 16.69 6.35 9.22
CA HIS A 70 15.53 6.57 8.37
C HIS A 70 15.88 6.23 6.92
N PRO A 71 15.47 5.07 6.37
CA PRO A 71 15.80 4.71 5.01
C PRO A 71 15.10 5.67 4.05
N HIS A 72 15.88 6.26 3.16
CA HIS A 72 15.37 7.07 2.08
C HIS A 72 15.23 6.19 0.84
N ALA A 73 14.03 6.14 0.28
CA ALA A 73 13.83 5.55 -1.03
C ALA A 73 14.60 6.39 -2.07
N LYS A 74 15.44 5.72 -2.87
CA LYS A 74 16.08 6.34 -4.03
C LYS A 74 15.14 6.29 -5.23
N THR A 75 15.26 7.24 -6.14
CA THR A 75 14.54 7.20 -7.42
C THR A 75 15.31 6.31 -8.40
N MET A 76 14.59 5.44 -9.11
CA MET A 76 15.19 4.58 -10.13
C MET A 76 15.83 5.41 -11.26
N VAL A 77 17.06 5.05 -11.63
CA VAL A 77 17.79 5.74 -12.70
C VAL A 77 17.15 5.53 -14.08
N PHE A 78 16.59 4.33 -14.32
CA PHE A 78 15.93 3.95 -15.56
C PHE A 78 14.41 3.97 -15.45
N THR A 79 13.86 5.00 -14.84
CA THR A 79 12.41 5.19 -14.63
C THR A 79 11.56 4.89 -15.89
N PRO A 80 11.87 5.39 -17.11
CA PRO A 80 11.04 5.11 -18.28
C PRO A 80 10.96 3.63 -18.64
N ILE A 81 12.07 2.89 -18.51
CA ILE A 81 12.10 1.44 -18.80
C ILE A 81 11.35 0.67 -17.72
N SER A 82 11.53 1.05 -16.47
CA SER A 82 10.81 0.44 -15.33
C SER A 82 9.29 0.68 -15.44
N SER A 83 8.89 1.88 -15.85
CA SER A 83 7.46 2.21 -16.08
C SER A 83 6.84 1.37 -17.19
N MET A 84 7.57 1.13 -18.29
CA MET A 84 7.12 0.27 -19.40
C MET A 84 6.96 -1.20 -18.97
N SER A 85 7.75 -1.67 -18.01
CA SER A 85 7.68 -3.04 -17.48
C SER A 85 6.75 -3.19 -16.27
N GLY A 86 6.10 -2.10 -15.83
CA GLY A 86 5.21 -2.08 -14.66
C GLY A 86 5.93 -2.20 -13.30
N VAL A 87 7.26 -2.01 -13.28
CA VAL A 87 8.04 -2.06 -12.03
C VAL A 87 7.91 -0.75 -11.28
N THR A 88 7.30 -0.78 -10.10
CA THR A 88 7.06 0.38 -9.25
C THR A 88 8.13 0.58 -8.18
N GLY A 89 8.76 -0.50 -7.73
CA GLY A 89 9.82 -0.47 -6.74
C GLY A 89 10.80 -1.63 -6.93
N SER A 90 11.92 -1.58 -6.24
CA SER A 90 12.90 -2.66 -6.20
C SER A 90 13.82 -2.52 -5.00
N MET A 91 14.10 -3.61 -4.34
CA MET A 91 15.10 -3.68 -3.28
C MET A 91 16.44 -4.18 -3.82
N GLY A 92 17.51 -3.45 -3.52
CA GLY A 92 18.88 -3.87 -3.77
C GLY A 92 19.44 -4.70 -2.60
N PRO A 93 19.54 -6.03 -2.73
CA PRO A 93 19.86 -6.91 -1.59
C PRO A 93 21.28 -6.67 -1.03
N PHE A 94 22.21 -6.18 -1.82
CA PHE A 94 23.60 -5.96 -1.42
C PHE A 94 23.86 -4.69 -0.61
N LEU A 95 23.04 -3.64 -0.83
CA LEU A 95 23.26 -2.34 -0.21
C LEU A 95 22.19 -2.02 0.84
N CYS A 96 21.25 -2.92 1.09
CA CYS A 96 20.09 -2.66 1.95
C CYS A 96 19.40 -1.31 1.61
N GLU A 97 19.26 -1.04 0.31
CA GLU A 97 18.62 0.16 -0.22
C GLU A 97 17.46 -0.26 -1.10
N PHE A 98 16.41 0.53 -1.10
CA PHE A 98 15.33 0.32 -2.05
C PHE A 98 15.12 1.56 -2.92
N THR A 99 14.68 1.30 -4.12
CA THR A 99 14.44 2.33 -5.13
C THR A 99 12.97 2.32 -5.51
N LEU A 100 12.43 3.49 -5.78
CA LEU A 100 11.07 3.66 -6.29
C LEU A 100 11.11 4.30 -7.66
N ASN A 101 10.17 3.90 -8.50
CA ASN A 101 9.99 4.48 -9.82
C ASN A 101 9.60 5.96 -9.69
N GLY A 102 10.24 6.84 -10.47
CA GLY A 102 9.99 8.28 -10.42
C GLY A 102 8.62 8.70 -10.98
N ASP A 103 7.96 7.83 -11.75
CA ASP A 103 6.66 8.09 -12.37
C ASP A 103 5.48 7.63 -11.50
N ILE A 104 5.74 7.12 -10.27
CA ILE A 104 4.67 6.71 -9.34
C ILE A 104 3.78 7.91 -9.04
N LEU A 105 2.48 7.69 -9.12
CA LEU A 105 1.50 8.71 -8.76
C LEU A 105 1.49 8.96 -7.24
N ALA A 106 1.22 10.20 -6.84
CA ALA A 106 1.29 10.57 -5.43
C ALA A 106 0.34 9.77 -4.53
N HIS A 107 -0.75 9.24 -5.07
CA HIS A 107 -1.68 8.40 -4.31
C HIS A 107 -1.20 6.95 -4.16
N ASP A 108 -0.33 6.44 -5.06
CA ASP A 108 0.25 5.10 -4.97
C ASP A 108 1.54 5.07 -4.17
N TYR A 109 2.26 6.19 -4.15
CA TYR A 109 3.58 6.31 -3.52
C TYR A 109 3.61 5.80 -2.07
N PRO A 110 2.65 6.13 -1.18
CA PRO A 110 2.70 5.67 0.21
C PRO A 110 2.66 4.15 0.37
N ALA A 111 1.77 3.48 -0.35
CA ALA A 111 1.64 2.02 -0.26
C ALA A 111 2.83 1.32 -0.91
N THR A 112 3.32 1.82 -2.05
CA THR A 112 4.53 1.30 -2.70
C THR A 112 5.75 1.47 -1.79
N TYR A 113 5.89 2.63 -1.15
CA TYR A 113 6.97 2.85 -0.17
C TYR A 113 6.88 1.85 0.99
N ALA A 114 5.68 1.64 1.55
CA ALA A 114 5.48 0.71 2.65
C ALA A 114 5.74 -0.76 2.24
N HIS A 115 5.42 -1.14 1.01
CA HIS A 115 5.69 -2.45 0.45
C HIS A 115 7.20 -2.71 0.29
N GLU A 116 7.92 -1.81 -0.36
CA GLU A 116 9.38 -1.93 -0.51
C GLU A 116 10.09 -1.89 0.85
N PHE A 117 9.54 -1.13 1.79
CA PHE A 117 10.06 -1.12 3.15
C PHE A 117 9.82 -2.46 3.88
N ALA A 118 8.75 -3.19 3.58
CA ALA A 118 8.57 -4.55 4.08
C ALA A 118 9.70 -5.48 3.61
N HIS A 119 10.06 -5.39 2.33
CA HIS A 119 11.21 -6.13 1.80
C HIS A 119 12.53 -5.72 2.46
N PHE A 120 12.70 -4.43 2.72
CA PHE A 120 13.85 -3.91 3.47
C PHE A 120 13.94 -4.49 4.89
N LEU A 121 12.80 -4.76 5.53
CA LEU A 121 12.73 -5.43 6.84
C LEU A 121 12.94 -6.96 6.78
N GLY A 122 13.20 -7.52 5.59
CA GLY A 122 13.46 -8.94 5.38
C GLY A 122 12.24 -9.78 5.01
N ILE A 123 11.10 -9.17 4.74
CA ILE A 123 9.90 -9.87 4.27
C ILE A 123 10.04 -10.12 2.78
N ALA A 124 10.41 -11.35 2.40
CA ALA A 124 10.70 -11.70 1.00
C ALA A 124 9.45 -12.08 0.19
N ASN A 125 8.36 -12.45 0.83
CA ASN A 125 7.13 -12.87 0.16
C ASN A 125 6.30 -11.66 -0.25
N GLU A 126 5.94 -11.57 -1.53
CA GLU A 126 5.16 -10.46 -2.09
C GLU A 126 3.77 -10.30 -1.44
N GLY A 127 3.09 -11.41 -1.15
CA GLY A 127 1.79 -11.39 -0.48
C GLY A 127 1.88 -10.86 0.94
N GLU A 128 2.95 -11.24 1.66
CA GLU A 128 3.23 -10.72 3.00
C GLU A 128 3.62 -9.24 2.95
N ALA A 129 4.44 -8.83 1.98
CA ALA A 129 4.81 -7.42 1.78
C ALA A 129 3.57 -6.55 1.49
N ASN A 130 2.66 -7.02 0.63
CA ASN A 130 1.38 -6.38 0.37
C ASN A 130 0.51 -6.30 1.64
N PHE A 131 0.46 -7.37 2.42
CA PHE A 131 -0.28 -7.40 3.68
C PHE A 131 0.25 -6.40 4.70
N TYR A 132 1.57 -6.35 4.90
CA TYR A 132 2.19 -5.39 5.82
C TYR A 132 2.04 -3.95 5.32
N SER A 133 2.18 -3.71 4.02
CA SER A 133 1.90 -2.40 3.42
C SER A 133 0.48 -1.93 3.72
N TYR A 134 -0.51 -2.79 3.49
CA TYR A 134 -1.91 -2.51 3.82
C TYR A 134 -2.09 -2.21 5.31
N LEU A 135 -1.58 -3.08 6.18
CA LEU A 135 -1.73 -2.96 7.63
C LEU A 135 -1.15 -1.63 8.15
N VAL A 136 0.06 -1.29 7.71
CA VAL A 136 0.77 -0.07 8.11
C VAL A 136 0.07 1.18 7.58
N CYS A 137 -0.26 1.20 6.30
CA CYS A 137 -0.90 2.37 5.69
C CYS A 137 -2.29 2.62 6.28
N THR A 138 -3.10 1.58 6.48
CA THR A 138 -4.47 1.73 7.02
C THR A 138 -4.50 2.09 8.50
N ALA A 139 -3.45 1.76 9.27
CA ALA A 139 -3.28 2.19 10.66
C ALA A 139 -2.85 3.65 10.80
N SER A 140 -2.30 4.25 9.74
CA SER A 140 -1.80 5.63 9.76
C SER A 140 -2.90 6.64 10.09
N GLN A 141 -2.52 7.71 10.80
CA GLN A 141 -3.38 8.88 10.99
C GLN A 141 -3.39 9.81 9.77
N ASP A 142 -2.42 9.67 8.87
CA ASP A 142 -2.38 10.42 7.62
C ASP A 142 -3.38 9.84 6.62
N LYS A 143 -4.40 10.63 6.27
CA LYS A 143 -5.49 10.19 5.39
C LYS A 143 -5.03 9.83 3.97
N ALA A 144 -3.99 10.49 3.46
CA ALA A 144 -3.44 10.16 2.14
C ALA A 144 -2.70 8.82 2.16
N VAL A 145 -1.93 8.56 3.23
CA VAL A 145 -1.28 7.26 3.45
C VAL A 145 -2.32 6.16 3.63
N LYS A 146 -3.35 6.43 4.43
CA LYS A 146 -4.45 5.48 4.67
C LYS A 146 -5.19 5.14 3.37
N PHE A 147 -5.55 6.14 2.58
CA PHE A 147 -6.20 5.94 1.28
C PHE A 147 -5.32 5.07 0.35
N SER A 148 -4.02 5.38 0.26
CA SER A 148 -3.08 4.62 -0.56
C SER A 148 -3.05 3.14 -0.18
N GLY A 149 -3.08 2.82 1.11
CA GLY A 149 -3.12 1.43 1.58
C GLY A 149 -4.37 0.67 1.14
N TYR A 150 -5.55 1.31 1.21
CA TYR A 150 -6.78 0.71 0.69
C TYR A 150 -6.72 0.59 -0.83
N TYR A 151 -6.33 1.65 -1.53
CA TYR A 151 -6.32 1.67 -2.99
C TYR A 151 -5.37 0.63 -3.59
N HIS A 152 -4.20 0.44 -2.98
CA HIS A 152 -3.17 -0.48 -3.46
C HIS A 152 -3.63 -1.93 -3.53
N ILE A 153 -4.38 -2.40 -2.52
CA ILE A 153 -4.85 -3.80 -2.50
C ILE A 153 -6.22 -4.00 -3.16
N LEU A 154 -6.85 -2.94 -3.68
CA LEU A 154 -8.16 -3.00 -4.32
C LEU A 154 -8.24 -4.07 -5.44
N PRO A 155 -7.25 -4.21 -6.34
CA PRO A 155 -7.28 -5.25 -7.37
C PRO A 155 -7.33 -6.66 -6.76
N HIS A 156 -6.63 -6.91 -5.66
CA HIS A 156 -6.65 -8.19 -4.96
C HIS A 156 -8.00 -8.47 -4.30
N VAL A 157 -8.61 -7.45 -3.70
CA VAL A 157 -9.94 -7.58 -3.09
C VAL A 157 -10.98 -7.87 -4.16
N LEU A 158 -10.95 -7.12 -5.28
CA LEU A 158 -11.85 -7.34 -6.41
C LEU A 158 -11.72 -8.75 -6.98
N TYR A 159 -10.49 -9.19 -7.24
CA TYR A 159 -10.26 -10.56 -7.72
C TYR A 159 -10.91 -11.60 -6.80
N ASN A 160 -10.66 -11.51 -5.49
CA ASN A 160 -11.21 -12.46 -4.53
C ASN A 160 -12.74 -12.33 -4.37
N VAL A 161 -13.32 -11.15 -4.56
CA VAL A 161 -14.79 -10.98 -4.56
C VAL A 161 -15.40 -11.77 -5.70
N PHE A 162 -14.85 -11.70 -6.91
CA PHE A 162 -15.34 -12.49 -8.04
C PHE A 162 -15.08 -13.98 -7.88
N ASP A 163 -13.90 -14.35 -7.37
CA ASP A 163 -13.49 -15.75 -7.20
C ASP A 163 -14.31 -16.47 -6.11
N ILE A 164 -14.48 -15.84 -4.95
CA ILE A 164 -15.11 -16.46 -3.78
C ILE A 164 -16.64 -16.27 -3.78
N LEU A 165 -17.13 -15.06 -4.14
CA LEU A 165 -18.56 -14.72 -4.03
C LEU A 165 -19.31 -14.89 -5.35
N GLY A 166 -18.58 -15.10 -6.46
CA GLY A 166 -19.12 -15.29 -7.79
C GLY A 166 -19.47 -14.00 -8.54
N GLU A 167 -19.71 -14.14 -9.84
CA GLU A 167 -19.87 -13.05 -10.79
C GLU A 167 -21.00 -12.08 -10.42
N LYS A 168 -22.16 -12.59 -10.04
CA LYS A 168 -23.33 -11.78 -9.67
C LYS A 168 -23.08 -10.87 -8.47
N GLU A 169 -22.37 -11.37 -7.47
CA GLU A 169 -22.01 -10.56 -6.30
C GLU A 169 -20.86 -9.62 -6.63
N GLY A 170 -19.92 -10.03 -7.47
CA GLY A 170 -18.86 -9.18 -8.00
C GLY A 170 -19.38 -7.94 -8.72
N GLU A 171 -20.40 -8.11 -9.58
CA GLU A 171 -21.05 -6.98 -10.27
C GLU A 171 -21.76 -6.01 -9.31
N LYS A 172 -22.38 -6.53 -8.24
CA LYS A 172 -22.97 -5.68 -7.21
C LYS A 172 -21.91 -4.91 -6.44
N TYR A 173 -20.81 -5.59 -6.11
CA TYR A 173 -19.69 -5.00 -5.40
C TYR A 173 -19.05 -3.87 -6.22
N LEU A 174 -18.86 -4.04 -7.53
CA LEU A 174 -18.37 -2.97 -8.43
C LEU A 174 -19.27 -1.73 -8.45
N LYS A 175 -20.57 -1.88 -8.24
CA LYS A 175 -21.51 -0.74 -8.15
C LYS A 175 -21.50 -0.08 -6.78
N HIS A 176 -20.96 -0.77 -5.78
CA HIS A 176 -20.86 -0.28 -4.40
C HIS A 176 -19.58 0.54 -4.17
N ILE A 177 -18.50 0.24 -4.90
CA ILE A 177 -17.27 1.03 -4.91
C ILE A 177 -17.44 2.24 -5.83
#